data_5d02498a544063d1c7a59c0bd8996d3c
#
_entry.id   5d02498a544063d1c7a59c0bd8996d3c
#
_cell.length_a   1.000
_cell.length_b   1.000
_cell.length_c   1.000
_cell.angle_alpha   90.00
_cell.angle_beta   90.00
_cell.angle_gamma   90.00
#
_symmetry.space_group_name_H-M   'P 1'
#
loop_
_entity.id
_entity.type
_entity.pdbx_description
1 polymer ?
#
loop_
_entity_poly.entity_id
_entity_poly.type
_entity_poly.pdbx_seq_one_letter_code
_entity_poly.pdbx_strand_id
1 'polypeptide(L)'
;MTEQSYLNYPSAIQDFRQARRRAAMEQIMARLTGRSVDLLSYEEVRQKLRARESVRWELKDIPLNAIVGSVGRYADFTRSFLPRQDSDEERWARVKIAVTDLSGLPPVKVYQIGDAYFVLDGHHRVSVARQIGATHIEAYVTEVRSKVPLSPDIQPDDLILKAEYADFLEHTHLDELRPEADLGVSVPGQYEILEEHIAVHRYFMGLDQQRDITYEEAVSHFYDEVYLPVVQVIRERGILRDFPDRTEADLYLWLSEHRAELEQELGWQIRPEEAAADLAAQFSPRPQRVVARVSEKLLDAVTPDELQAGPPPGEWRKERLRAQWDDRLFADILVAVNGEESGWYALEQALEVARREEARLYGLHVVSSETQRNSEETQALQTEFNRRCEAAGIPGKLAIEVGGVARTICERSRWTDLVILSLSYPPAPQPIARLGSGLSTLLRRCPRPVLAVSGSASRLSRVLLAYDGSPKADEALFVATYLSSKWNIPLVVVTVIEMGRTTAETLTRAQSYLETHGVQATFVKESGPVAEAILVTADEHQSDLIIMGGYGLGPVLEVVLGSAVDQILRASQRPMLICR
;
A
#
# COMPACT_ATOMS: atom_id res chain seq x y z
N MET A 1 -40.19 57.59 -1.16
CA MET A 1 -38.83 57.71 -1.76
C MET A 1 -38.42 59.15 -1.48
N THR A 2 -37.33 59.36 -0.77
CA THR A 2 -36.76 60.67 -0.47
C THR A 2 -36.05 61.25 -1.69
N GLU A 3 -35.87 62.57 -1.77
CA GLU A 3 -35.21 63.27 -2.87
C GLU A 3 -33.78 62.69 -3.15
N GLN A 4 -33.11 62.19 -2.12
CA GLN A 4 -31.82 61.50 -2.17
C GLN A 4 -31.90 60.12 -2.85
N SER A 5 -33.05 59.44 -2.78
CA SER A 5 -33.30 58.16 -3.48
C SER A 5 -33.37 58.33 -5.00
N TYR A 6 -33.82 59.47 -5.51
CA TYR A 6 -33.85 59.75 -6.94
C TYR A 6 -32.47 60.03 -7.51
N LEU A 7 -31.55 60.62 -6.74
CA LEU A 7 -30.16 60.90 -7.18
C LEU A 7 -29.29 59.62 -7.28
N ASN A 8 -29.60 58.60 -6.48
CA ASN A 8 -28.86 57.35 -6.43
C ASN A 8 -29.37 56.28 -7.43
N TYR A 9 -30.56 56.47 -8.02
CA TYR A 9 -31.16 55.45 -8.91
C TYR A 9 -30.35 55.20 -10.21
N PRO A 10 -29.85 56.23 -10.95
CA PRO A 10 -29.04 56.00 -12.12
C PRO A 10 -27.72 55.27 -11.83
N SER A 11 -27.10 55.56 -10.68
CA SER A 11 -25.88 54.85 -10.25
C SER A 11 -26.19 53.39 -9.94
N ALA A 12 -27.29 53.08 -9.27
CA ALA A 12 -27.70 51.69 -8.97
C ALA A 12 -27.96 50.87 -10.24
N ILE A 13 -28.58 51.51 -11.28
CA ILE A 13 -28.76 50.85 -12.59
C ILE A 13 -27.41 50.61 -13.28
N GLN A 14 -26.48 51.54 -13.21
CA GLN A 14 -25.17 51.36 -13.80
C GLN A 14 -24.40 50.22 -13.13
N ASP A 15 -24.48 50.09 -11.83
CA ASP A 15 -23.87 48.98 -11.08
C ASP A 15 -24.53 47.65 -11.40
N PHE A 16 -25.85 47.57 -11.59
CA PHE A 16 -26.53 46.39 -12.08
C PHE A 16 -26.01 45.95 -13.45
N ARG A 17 -25.90 46.89 -14.40
CA ARG A 17 -25.36 46.59 -15.74
C ARG A 17 -23.91 46.11 -15.70
N GLN A 18 -23.13 46.63 -14.77
CA GLN A 18 -21.77 46.15 -14.55
C GLN A 18 -21.79 44.70 -13.97
N ALA A 19 -22.65 44.40 -13.01
CA ALA A 19 -22.83 43.05 -12.45
C ALA A 19 -23.27 42.05 -13.55
N ARG A 20 -24.18 42.45 -14.44
CA ARG A 20 -24.61 41.67 -15.61
C ARG A 20 -23.47 41.36 -16.57
N ARG A 21 -22.60 42.32 -16.87
CA ARG A 21 -21.40 42.10 -17.71
C ARG A 21 -20.43 41.13 -17.06
N ARG A 22 -20.25 41.22 -15.74
CA ARG A 22 -19.43 40.26 -14.98
C ARG A 22 -20.02 38.87 -15.04
N ALA A 23 -21.36 38.72 -14.89
CA ALA A 23 -22.03 37.44 -15.03
C ALA A 23 -21.78 36.79 -16.40
N ALA A 24 -21.88 37.56 -17.47
CA ALA A 24 -21.59 37.08 -18.84
C ALA A 24 -20.11 36.63 -18.99
N MET A 25 -19.18 37.37 -18.42
CA MET A 25 -17.76 36.98 -18.39
C MET A 25 -17.51 35.70 -17.63
N GLU A 26 -18.10 35.54 -16.43
CA GLU A 26 -18.01 34.29 -15.65
C GLU A 26 -18.53 33.10 -16.46
N GLN A 27 -19.63 33.24 -17.19
CA GLN A 27 -20.17 32.15 -18.02
C GLN A 27 -19.21 31.77 -19.17
N ILE A 28 -18.54 32.75 -19.80
CA ILE A 28 -17.54 32.46 -20.82
C ILE A 28 -16.35 31.72 -20.25
N MET A 29 -15.83 32.19 -19.11
CA MET A 29 -14.70 31.57 -18.43
C MET A 29 -15.05 30.15 -17.94
N ALA A 30 -16.25 29.94 -17.46
CA ALA A 30 -16.75 28.62 -17.04
C ALA A 30 -16.71 27.60 -18.17
N ARG A 31 -17.14 28.00 -19.37
CA ARG A 31 -17.07 27.14 -20.58
C ARG A 31 -15.63 26.77 -20.97
N LEU A 32 -14.67 27.67 -20.71
CA LEU A 32 -13.25 27.43 -21.01
C LEU A 32 -12.56 26.58 -19.96
N THR A 33 -12.97 26.69 -18.69
CA THR A 33 -12.33 26.00 -17.56
C THR A 33 -13.03 24.72 -17.12
N GLY A 34 -14.22 24.42 -17.70
CA GLY A 34 -15.03 23.25 -17.30
C GLY A 34 -15.67 23.36 -15.91
N ARG A 35 -15.57 24.50 -15.23
CA ARG A 35 -16.18 24.72 -13.91
C ARG A 35 -17.58 25.29 -14.04
N SER A 36 -18.56 24.75 -13.32
CA SER A 36 -19.92 25.30 -13.32
C SER A 36 -19.99 26.62 -12.53
N VAL A 37 -20.69 27.60 -13.09
CA VAL A 37 -21.05 28.87 -12.43
C VAL A 37 -22.51 28.90 -12.01
N ASP A 38 -23.20 27.76 -12.00
CA ASP A 38 -24.60 27.66 -11.66
C ASP A 38 -24.80 27.54 -10.15
N LEU A 39 -25.86 28.15 -9.63
CA LEU A 39 -26.33 27.90 -8.28
C LEU A 39 -26.88 26.49 -8.19
N LEU A 40 -26.64 25.85 -7.06
CA LEU A 40 -27.24 24.55 -6.79
C LEU A 40 -28.75 24.70 -6.52
N SER A 41 -29.54 23.75 -7.03
CA SER A 41 -30.96 23.63 -6.72
C SER A 41 -31.11 22.99 -5.34
N TYR A 42 -31.75 23.72 -4.39
CA TYR A 42 -32.04 23.17 -3.07
C TYR A 42 -32.83 21.87 -3.12
N GLU A 43 -33.90 21.81 -3.93
CA GLU A 43 -34.75 20.63 -4.03
C GLU A 43 -33.97 19.41 -4.55
N GLU A 44 -33.13 19.60 -5.55
CA GLU A 44 -32.27 18.52 -6.07
C GLU A 44 -31.30 18.01 -5.02
N VAL A 45 -30.61 18.93 -4.32
CA VAL A 45 -29.66 18.59 -3.26
C VAL A 45 -30.39 17.89 -2.09
N ARG A 46 -31.54 18.41 -1.66
CA ARG A 46 -32.35 17.84 -0.59
C ARG A 46 -32.78 16.40 -0.90
N GLN A 47 -33.24 16.16 -2.14
CA GLN A 47 -33.65 14.84 -2.58
C GLN A 47 -32.48 13.87 -2.67
N LYS A 48 -31.39 14.27 -3.31
CA LYS A 48 -30.18 13.43 -3.46
C LYS A 48 -29.56 13.06 -2.11
N LEU A 49 -29.54 13.97 -1.16
CA LEU A 49 -28.97 13.73 0.19
C LEU A 49 -29.98 13.18 1.18
N ARG A 50 -31.25 12.92 0.75
CA ARG A 50 -32.36 12.48 1.62
C ARG A 50 -32.50 13.34 2.89
N ALA A 51 -32.19 14.64 2.75
CA ALA A 51 -32.11 15.55 3.86
C ALA A 51 -33.48 15.94 4.40
N ARG A 52 -33.60 16.08 5.73
CA ARG A 52 -34.85 16.36 6.46
C ARG A 52 -34.80 17.76 7.07
N GLU A 53 -35.85 18.56 6.78
CA GLU A 53 -35.95 19.94 7.29
C GLU A 53 -36.31 19.99 8.79
N SER A 54 -35.66 20.89 9.52
CA SER A 54 -36.09 21.30 10.86
C SER A 54 -37.23 22.34 10.75
N VAL A 55 -38.09 22.41 11.74
CA VAL A 55 -39.20 23.39 11.76
C VAL A 55 -38.76 24.73 12.36
N ARG A 56 -37.59 24.79 12.96
CA ARG A 56 -37.15 25.95 13.74
C ARG A 56 -36.31 26.92 12.90
N TRP A 57 -36.65 28.20 12.95
CA TRP A 57 -35.88 29.29 12.36
C TRP A 57 -35.07 30.02 13.44
N GLU A 58 -33.78 30.24 13.16
CA GLU A 58 -32.87 30.97 14.05
C GLU A 58 -32.26 32.14 13.29
N LEU A 59 -32.14 33.30 13.97
CA LEU A 59 -31.45 34.46 13.41
C LEU A 59 -29.94 34.26 13.60
N LYS A 60 -29.19 34.27 12.49
CA LYS A 60 -27.72 34.11 12.49
C LYS A 60 -27.10 35.10 11.50
N ASP A 61 -25.87 35.51 11.79
CA ASP A 61 -25.02 36.19 10.83
C ASP A 61 -24.21 35.14 10.06
N ILE A 62 -24.46 35.02 8.75
CA ILE A 62 -23.90 33.94 7.91
C ILE A 62 -22.90 34.48 6.89
N PRO A 63 -21.80 33.74 6.59
CA PRO A 63 -20.84 34.16 5.61
C PRO A 63 -21.43 34.07 4.19
N LEU A 64 -21.32 35.15 3.44
CA LEU A 64 -21.86 35.23 2.07
C LEU A 64 -21.20 34.22 1.11
N ASN A 65 -19.94 33.88 1.30
CA ASN A 65 -19.23 32.86 0.49
C ASN A 65 -19.76 31.44 0.70
N ALA A 66 -20.43 31.17 1.83
CA ALA A 66 -21.04 29.87 2.11
C ALA A 66 -22.45 29.71 1.49
N ILE A 67 -22.97 30.73 0.83
CA ILE A 67 -24.23 30.63 0.09
C ILE A 67 -23.93 30.05 -1.30
N VAL A 68 -24.39 28.80 -1.55
CA VAL A 68 -24.04 28.02 -2.74
C VAL A 68 -25.22 27.76 -3.68
N GLY A 69 -26.45 27.94 -3.20
CA GLY A 69 -27.63 27.55 -3.94
C GLY A 69 -28.88 28.38 -3.62
N SER A 70 -29.98 28.00 -4.24
CA SER A 70 -31.25 28.71 -4.16
C SER A 70 -32.44 27.76 -4.23
N VAL A 71 -33.54 28.16 -3.60
CA VAL A 71 -34.86 27.54 -3.75
C VAL A 71 -35.60 28.23 -4.90
N GLY A 72 -35.78 27.58 -6.02
CA GLY A 72 -36.60 28.03 -7.15
C GLY A 72 -36.01 29.09 -8.07
N ARG A 73 -34.93 29.81 -7.70
CA ARG A 73 -34.32 30.90 -8.52
C ARG A 73 -32.86 30.64 -8.89
N TYR A 74 -32.46 29.40 -8.95
CA TYR A 74 -31.07 28.99 -9.25
C TYR A 74 -30.63 29.35 -10.66
N ALA A 75 -31.55 29.53 -11.61
CA ALA A 75 -31.24 29.96 -12.98
C ALA A 75 -31.10 31.49 -13.14
N ASP A 76 -31.59 32.30 -12.18
CA ASP A 76 -31.62 33.75 -12.28
C ASP A 76 -30.31 34.42 -11.89
N PHE A 77 -29.45 33.71 -11.16
CA PHE A 77 -28.18 34.21 -10.67
C PHE A 77 -27.03 33.25 -10.97
N THR A 78 -25.82 33.77 -11.05
CA THR A 78 -24.61 32.93 -11.04
C THR A 78 -24.29 32.49 -9.61
N ARG A 79 -23.34 31.54 -9.45
CA ARG A 79 -22.82 31.12 -8.13
C ARG A 79 -22.26 32.28 -7.30
N SER A 80 -21.75 33.34 -7.97
CA SER A 80 -21.34 34.58 -7.35
C SER A 80 -22.52 35.51 -7.03
N PHE A 81 -23.77 35.07 -7.21
CA PHE A 81 -24.99 35.84 -7.08
C PHE A 81 -25.03 37.09 -8.00
N LEU A 82 -24.41 37.02 -9.15
CA LEU A 82 -24.55 38.03 -10.19
C LEU A 82 -25.86 37.78 -10.99
N PRO A 83 -26.68 38.79 -11.23
CA PRO A 83 -27.96 38.64 -11.96
C PRO A 83 -27.74 38.24 -13.41
N ARG A 84 -28.56 37.33 -13.92
CA ARG A 84 -28.52 36.82 -15.30
C ARG A 84 -29.56 37.42 -16.20
N GLN A 85 -30.62 38.05 -15.63
CA GLN A 85 -31.75 38.57 -16.39
C GLN A 85 -31.86 40.09 -16.26
N ASP A 86 -32.17 40.78 -17.36
CA ASP A 86 -32.34 42.24 -17.36
C ASP A 86 -33.63 42.65 -16.66
N SER A 87 -34.64 41.80 -16.60
CA SER A 87 -35.88 42.01 -15.87
C SER A 87 -35.72 42.26 -14.36
N ASP A 88 -34.57 41.93 -13.80
CA ASP A 88 -34.27 42.12 -12.37
C ASP A 88 -33.72 43.54 -12.07
N GLU A 89 -33.47 44.40 -13.08
CA GLU A 89 -32.82 45.72 -12.93
C GLU A 89 -33.51 46.59 -11.89
N GLU A 90 -34.82 46.80 -12.01
CA GLU A 90 -35.54 47.69 -11.11
C GLU A 90 -35.58 47.17 -9.66
N ARG A 91 -35.75 45.85 -9.50
CA ARG A 91 -35.84 45.25 -8.16
C ARG A 91 -34.49 45.30 -7.47
N TRP A 92 -33.43 44.99 -8.18
CA TRP A 92 -32.05 45.06 -7.71
C TRP A 92 -31.65 46.48 -7.33
N ALA A 93 -31.94 47.47 -8.20
CA ALA A 93 -31.67 48.89 -7.91
C ALA A 93 -32.38 49.39 -6.66
N ARG A 94 -33.63 49.03 -6.48
CA ARG A 94 -34.39 49.38 -5.24
C ARG A 94 -33.74 48.78 -3.98
N VAL A 95 -33.29 47.54 -4.01
CA VAL A 95 -32.59 46.90 -2.90
C VAL A 95 -31.28 47.64 -2.60
N LYS A 96 -30.51 48.00 -3.63
CA LYS A 96 -29.24 48.72 -3.47
C LYS A 96 -29.43 50.09 -2.80
N ILE A 97 -30.44 50.85 -3.21
CA ILE A 97 -30.76 52.11 -2.61
C ILE A 97 -31.14 51.93 -1.13
N ALA A 98 -31.97 50.96 -0.80
CA ALA A 98 -32.39 50.67 0.57
C ALA A 98 -31.18 50.29 1.48
N VAL A 99 -30.15 49.66 0.95
CA VAL A 99 -28.89 49.35 1.68
C VAL A 99 -28.11 50.62 1.99
N THR A 100 -28.10 51.60 1.05
CA THR A 100 -27.36 52.85 1.25
C THR A 100 -28.07 53.87 2.12
N ASP A 101 -29.38 53.76 2.29
CA ASP A 101 -30.24 54.70 3.06
C ASP A 101 -30.32 54.45 4.57
N LEU A 102 -29.41 53.71 5.20
CA LEU A 102 -29.37 53.43 6.64
C LEU A 102 -30.65 52.80 7.25
N SER A 103 -31.67 52.49 6.45
CA SER A 103 -32.91 51.88 6.89
C SER A 103 -32.81 50.38 7.20
N GLY A 104 -31.63 49.77 6.94
CA GLY A 104 -31.40 48.36 7.11
C GLY A 104 -32.22 47.50 6.15
N LEU A 105 -31.72 46.35 5.77
CA LEU A 105 -32.51 45.35 5.07
C LEU A 105 -33.00 44.29 6.06
N PRO A 106 -34.25 43.77 5.91
CA PRO A 106 -34.66 42.65 6.73
C PRO A 106 -33.78 41.44 6.48
N PRO A 107 -33.55 40.56 7.48
CA PRO A 107 -32.74 39.34 7.30
C PRO A 107 -33.24 38.49 6.13
N VAL A 108 -32.33 37.85 5.41
CA VAL A 108 -32.67 36.89 4.35
C VAL A 108 -33.18 35.58 4.96
N LYS A 109 -33.85 34.73 4.20
CA LYS A 109 -34.24 33.39 4.65
C LYS A 109 -33.44 32.34 3.90
N VAL A 110 -32.86 31.42 4.64
CA VAL A 110 -32.00 30.38 4.06
C VAL A 110 -32.21 29.02 4.71
N TYR A 111 -32.00 27.96 3.93
CA TYR A 111 -31.78 26.60 4.42
C TYR A 111 -30.29 26.35 4.59
N GLN A 112 -29.90 25.63 5.63
CA GLN A 112 -28.52 25.22 5.90
C GLN A 112 -28.41 23.69 5.82
N ILE A 113 -27.49 23.18 4.99
CA ILE A 113 -27.09 21.77 4.93
C ILE A 113 -25.58 21.71 5.19
N GLY A 114 -25.16 21.18 6.33
CA GLY A 114 -23.76 21.28 6.75
C GLY A 114 -23.32 22.73 6.86
N ASP A 115 -22.25 23.12 6.16
CA ASP A 115 -21.75 24.50 6.13
C ASP A 115 -22.24 25.31 4.92
N ALA A 116 -23.10 24.74 4.08
CA ALA A 116 -23.61 25.37 2.87
C ALA A 116 -25.03 25.92 3.07
N TYR A 117 -25.30 27.09 2.48
CA TYR A 117 -26.59 27.79 2.59
C TYR A 117 -27.27 27.93 1.22
N PHE A 118 -28.61 27.80 1.25
CA PHE A 118 -29.50 27.92 0.08
C PHE A 118 -30.52 29.02 0.32
N VAL A 119 -30.57 30.03 -0.56
CA VAL A 119 -31.47 31.18 -0.37
C VAL A 119 -32.91 30.81 -0.72
N LEU A 120 -33.80 30.96 0.25
CA LEU A 120 -35.24 30.86 0.04
C LEU A 120 -35.84 32.21 -0.32
N ASP A 121 -35.49 33.28 0.43
CA ASP A 121 -35.89 34.65 0.15
C ASP A 121 -34.76 35.64 0.38
N GLY A 122 -34.70 36.65 -0.49
CA GLY A 122 -33.70 37.71 -0.41
C GLY A 122 -32.56 37.63 -1.42
N HIS A 123 -32.74 36.94 -2.54
CA HIS A 123 -31.70 36.77 -3.58
C HIS A 123 -31.06 38.09 -4.01
N HIS A 124 -31.84 39.16 -4.25
CA HIS A 124 -31.30 40.49 -4.59
C HIS A 124 -30.52 41.12 -3.42
N ARG A 125 -30.92 40.84 -2.17
CA ARG A 125 -30.19 41.30 -0.98
C ARG A 125 -28.81 40.65 -0.89
N VAL A 126 -28.71 39.35 -1.11
CA VAL A 126 -27.44 38.59 -1.21
C VAL A 126 -26.58 39.12 -2.38
N SER A 127 -27.20 39.35 -3.55
CA SER A 127 -26.51 39.89 -4.73
C SER A 127 -25.90 41.26 -4.44
N VAL A 128 -26.69 42.18 -3.89
CA VAL A 128 -26.23 43.54 -3.54
C VAL A 128 -25.15 43.48 -2.45
N ALA A 129 -25.34 42.72 -1.40
CA ALA A 129 -24.37 42.56 -0.28
C ALA A 129 -22.99 42.10 -0.81
N ARG A 130 -22.94 41.12 -1.71
CA ARG A 130 -21.69 40.70 -2.38
C ARG A 130 -21.07 41.81 -3.24
N GLN A 131 -21.88 42.57 -3.97
CA GLN A 131 -21.37 43.67 -4.83
C GLN A 131 -20.78 44.84 -4.04
N ILE A 132 -21.27 45.12 -2.84
CA ILE A 132 -20.69 46.17 -1.96
C ILE A 132 -19.52 45.66 -1.10
N GLY A 133 -19.13 44.38 -1.28
CA GLY A 133 -17.99 43.76 -0.57
C GLY A 133 -18.28 43.36 0.87
N ALA A 134 -19.55 43.15 1.26
CA ALA A 134 -19.88 42.55 2.54
C ALA A 134 -19.37 41.12 2.64
N THR A 135 -18.95 40.71 3.80
CA THR A 135 -18.49 39.34 4.07
C THR A 135 -19.57 38.47 4.69
N HIS A 136 -20.51 39.06 5.42
CA HIS A 136 -21.60 38.41 6.14
C HIS A 136 -22.95 39.08 5.86
N ILE A 137 -24.02 38.35 6.15
CA ILE A 137 -25.39 38.84 6.06
C ILE A 137 -26.27 38.21 7.14
N GLU A 138 -27.15 39.02 7.76
CA GLU A 138 -28.15 38.50 8.68
C GLU A 138 -29.16 37.60 7.95
N ALA A 139 -29.43 36.44 8.52
CA ALA A 139 -30.33 35.44 7.94
C ALA A 139 -31.17 34.74 9.01
N TYR A 140 -32.42 34.49 8.69
CA TYR A 140 -33.20 33.44 9.34
C TYR A 140 -32.78 32.11 8.72
N VAL A 141 -32.18 31.22 9.52
CA VAL A 141 -31.63 29.96 9.13
C VAL A 141 -32.52 28.82 9.61
N THR A 142 -32.89 27.91 8.71
CA THR A 142 -33.48 26.63 9.08
C THR A 142 -32.45 25.53 8.76
N GLU A 143 -32.08 24.78 9.78
CA GLU A 143 -31.17 23.64 9.62
C GLU A 143 -31.88 22.48 8.93
N VAL A 144 -31.20 21.89 7.98
CA VAL A 144 -31.65 20.69 7.23
C VAL A 144 -30.64 19.59 7.48
N ARG A 145 -31.07 18.54 8.14
CA ARG A 145 -30.21 17.44 8.56
C ARG A 145 -29.99 16.45 7.41
N SER A 146 -28.74 16.16 7.14
CA SER A 146 -28.30 15.15 6.19
C SER A 146 -27.21 14.30 6.84
N LYS A 147 -27.14 13.01 6.47
CA LYS A 147 -26.03 12.13 6.87
C LYS A 147 -24.70 12.59 6.26
N VAL A 148 -24.75 13.21 5.07
CA VAL A 148 -23.58 13.71 4.36
C VAL A 148 -23.55 15.24 4.40
N PRO A 149 -22.57 15.85 5.10
CA PRO A 149 -22.49 17.32 5.17
C PRO A 149 -22.02 17.90 3.83
N LEU A 150 -22.48 19.14 3.57
CA LEU A 150 -22.04 19.93 2.43
C LEU A 150 -21.05 21.00 2.86
N SER A 151 -20.01 21.19 2.09
CA SER A 151 -19.07 22.30 2.21
C SER A 151 -19.41 23.45 1.24
N PRO A 152 -18.99 24.69 1.50
CA PRO A 152 -19.27 25.84 0.63
C PRO A 152 -18.63 25.78 -0.75
N ASP A 153 -17.60 24.98 -0.93
CA ASP A 153 -16.84 24.81 -2.20
C ASP A 153 -17.42 23.72 -3.11
N ILE A 154 -18.47 23.02 -2.66
CA ILE A 154 -19.11 21.93 -3.43
C ILE A 154 -19.46 22.35 -4.85
N GLN A 155 -19.13 21.49 -5.83
CA GLN A 155 -19.51 21.65 -7.22
C GLN A 155 -20.72 20.78 -7.57
N PRO A 156 -21.46 21.05 -8.66
CA PRO A 156 -22.58 20.20 -9.09
C PRO A 156 -22.18 18.73 -9.32
N ASP A 157 -20.96 18.48 -9.81
CA ASP A 157 -20.46 17.12 -10.06
C ASP A 157 -20.18 16.36 -8.75
N ASP A 158 -19.80 17.06 -7.68
CA ASP A 158 -19.57 16.46 -6.35
C ASP A 158 -20.87 15.93 -5.73
N LEU A 159 -22.04 16.43 -6.19
CA LEU A 159 -23.34 15.96 -5.70
C LEU A 159 -23.64 14.51 -6.09
N ILE A 160 -23.02 13.99 -7.15
CA ILE A 160 -23.15 12.58 -7.53
C ILE A 160 -22.53 11.72 -6.44
N LEU A 161 -21.27 11.99 -6.09
CA LEU A 161 -20.56 11.27 -5.04
C LEU A 161 -21.24 11.40 -3.68
N LYS A 162 -21.72 12.59 -3.36
CA LYS A 162 -22.43 12.85 -2.09
C LYS A 162 -23.77 12.11 -2.02
N ALA A 163 -24.48 11.98 -3.15
CA ALA A 163 -25.70 11.21 -3.24
C ALA A 163 -25.45 9.71 -3.06
N GLU A 164 -24.46 9.17 -3.77
CA GLU A 164 -24.07 7.76 -3.62
C GLU A 164 -23.63 7.45 -2.19
N TYR A 165 -22.89 8.38 -1.55
CA TYR A 165 -22.47 8.21 -0.16
C TYR A 165 -23.67 8.25 0.81
N ALA A 166 -24.63 9.12 0.56
CA ALA A 166 -25.85 9.16 1.38
C ALA A 166 -26.68 7.87 1.26
N ASP A 167 -26.78 7.32 0.03
CA ASP A 167 -27.44 6.04 -0.20
C ASP A 167 -26.68 4.88 0.47
N PHE A 168 -25.35 4.85 0.37
CA PHE A 168 -24.51 3.87 1.06
C PHE A 168 -24.70 3.91 2.59
N LEU A 169 -24.70 5.11 3.20
CA LEU A 169 -24.95 5.26 4.64
C LEU A 169 -26.38 4.91 5.06
N GLU A 170 -27.35 5.10 4.18
CA GLU A 170 -28.74 4.66 4.44
C GLU A 170 -28.89 3.14 4.42
N HIS A 171 -28.15 2.44 3.53
CA HIS A 171 -28.17 0.99 3.44
C HIS A 171 -27.35 0.31 4.53
N THR A 172 -26.18 0.87 4.83
CA THR A 172 -25.20 0.22 5.74
C THR A 172 -25.38 0.63 7.21
N HIS A 173 -25.99 1.79 7.48
CA HIS A 173 -26.05 2.43 8.82
C HIS A 173 -24.65 2.63 9.43
N LEU A 174 -23.60 2.73 8.62
CA LEU A 174 -22.21 2.81 9.08
C LEU A 174 -21.97 4.07 9.93
N ASP A 175 -22.61 5.18 9.61
CA ASP A 175 -22.57 6.43 10.38
C ASP A 175 -23.09 6.29 11.82
N GLU A 176 -24.00 5.35 12.05
CA GLU A 176 -24.53 5.03 13.38
C GLU A 176 -23.68 3.95 14.08
N LEU A 177 -23.24 2.94 13.32
CA LEU A 177 -22.43 1.82 13.83
C LEU A 177 -20.98 2.22 14.12
N ARG A 178 -20.42 3.12 13.34
CA ARG A 178 -19.04 3.62 13.46
C ARG A 178 -19.00 5.12 13.12
N PRO A 179 -19.33 6.02 14.06
CA PRO A 179 -19.41 7.46 13.83
C PRO A 179 -18.10 8.10 13.33
N GLU A 180 -16.95 7.48 13.63
CA GLU A 180 -15.63 7.94 13.21
C GLU A 180 -15.25 7.45 11.79
N ALA A 181 -16.09 6.62 11.17
CA ALA A 181 -15.79 6.05 9.85
C ALA A 181 -15.96 7.10 8.74
N ASP A 182 -14.94 7.24 7.91
CA ASP A 182 -15.01 8.00 6.66
C ASP A 182 -14.63 7.08 5.49
N LEU A 183 -15.63 6.73 4.68
CA LEU A 183 -15.46 5.93 3.46
C LEU A 183 -15.71 6.79 2.22
N GLY A 184 -15.39 8.09 2.28
CA GLY A 184 -15.51 8.96 1.11
C GLY A 184 -14.64 8.46 -0.04
N VAL A 185 -15.25 8.35 -1.25
CA VAL A 185 -14.56 7.98 -2.49
C VAL A 185 -14.41 9.18 -3.42
N SER A 186 -13.46 9.13 -4.35
CA SER A 186 -13.24 10.18 -5.36
C SER A 186 -13.82 9.86 -6.73
N VAL A 187 -14.35 8.64 -6.92
CA VAL A 187 -14.89 8.17 -8.21
C VAL A 187 -16.29 7.63 -8.02
N PRO A 188 -17.27 8.01 -8.86
CA PRO A 188 -18.61 7.46 -8.82
C PRO A 188 -18.66 5.95 -9.04
N GLY A 189 -19.66 5.28 -8.46
CA GLY A 189 -19.90 3.83 -8.59
C GLY A 189 -19.08 2.96 -7.63
N GLN A 190 -18.18 3.53 -6.85
CA GLN A 190 -17.33 2.75 -5.92
C GLN A 190 -18.11 2.23 -4.70
N TYR A 191 -19.20 2.87 -4.31
CA TYR A 191 -20.00 2.42 -3.17
C TYR A 191 -20.71 1.09 -3.43
N GLU A 192 -21.13 0.80 -4.67
CA GLU A 192 -21.70 -0.49 -5.04
C GLU A 192 -20.68 -1.62 -4.83
N ILE A 193 -19.39 -1.38 -5.15
CA ILE A 193 -18.32 -2.34 -4.95
C ILE A 193 -18.04 -2.54 -3.44
N LEU A 194 -18.08 -1.48 -2.64
CA LEU A 194 -17.96 -1.59 -1.18
C LEU A 194 -19.12 -2.41 -0.57
N GLU A 195 -20.35 -2.21 -1.02
CA GLU A 195 -21.50 -3.02 -0.60
C GLU A 195 -21.34 -4.49 -1.02
N GLU A 196 -20.80 -4.76 -2.22
CA GLU A 196 -20.48 -6.11 -2.66
C GLU A 196 -19.43 -6.77 -1.75
N HIS A 197 -18.36 -6.05 -1.38
CA HIS A 197 -17.36 -6.56 -0.44
C HIS A 197 -17.97 -6.90 0.92
N ILE A 198 -18.89 -6.06 1.42
CA ILE A 198 -19.62 -6.33 2.68
C ILE A 198 -20.49 -7.58 2.53
N ALA A 199 -21.18 -7.73 1.40
CA ALA A 199 -22.05 -8.88 1.16
C ALA A 199 -21.25 -10.20 1.06
N VAL A 200 -20.13 -10.19 0.36
CA VAL A 200 -19.18 -11.32 0.27
C VAL A 200 -18.64 -11.66 1.66
N HIS A 201 -18.21 -10.65 2.42
CA HIS A 201 -17.73 -10.85 3.78
C HIS A 201 -18.80 -11.47 4.69
N ARG A 202 -20.04 -10.98 4.61
CA ARG A 202 -21.19 -11.54 5.33
C ARG A 202 -21.39 -13.03 5.05
N TYR A 203 -21.28 -13.40 3.77
CA TYR A 203 -21.44 -14.79 3.34
C TYR A 203 -20.38 -15.72 3.99
N PHE A 204 -19.10 -15.34 3.90
CA PHE A 204 -18.02 -16.15 4.47
C PHE A 204 -18.08 -16.18 5.99
N MET A 205 -18.41 -15.07 6.64
CA MET A 205 -18.61 -15.00 8.09
C MET A 205 -19.73 -15.96 8.55
N GLY A 206 -20.81 -16.08 7.76
CA GLY A 206 -21.90 -17.01 8.03
C GLY A 206 -21.47 -18.47 7.91
N LEU A 207 -20.61 -18.79 6.93
CA LEU A 207 -20.03 -20.13 6.79
C LEU A 207 -19.12 -20.50 7.98
N ASP A 208 -18.24 -19.59 8.37
CA ASP A 208 -17.28 -19.82 9.46
C ASP A 208 -17.97 -19.96 10.81
N GLN A 209 -18.98 -19.14 11.09
CA GLN A 209 -19.71 -19.15 12.35
C GLN A 209 -20.90 -20.11 12.35
N GLN A 210 -21.22 -20.74 11.22
CA GLN A 210 -22.35 -21.67 11.04
C GLN A 210 -23.70 -21.09 11.52
N ARG A 211 -23.93 -19.79 11.27
CA ARG A 211 -25.17 -19.08 11.61
C ARG A 211 -25.46 -17.96 10.61
N ASP A 212 -26.70 -17.51 10.61
CA ASP A 212 -27.06 -16.30 9.87
C ASP A 212 -26.44 -15.05 10.53
N ILE A 213 -25.85 -14.20 9.71
CA ILE A 213 -25.25 -12.93 10.09
C ILE A 213 -26.16 -11.79 9.65
N THR A 214 -26.48 -10.88 10.54
CA THR A 214 -27.24 -9.66 10.18
C THR A 214 -26.39 -8.74 9.29
N TYR A 215 -27.02 -7.88 8.52
CA TYR A 215 -26.25 -6.97 7.65
C TYR A 215 -25.43 -5.97 8.46
N GLU A 216 -26.00 -5.40 9.53
CA GLU A 216 -25.33 -4.47 10.44
C GLU A 216 -24.11 -5.09 11.15
N GLU A 217 -24.24 -6.38 11.55
CA GLU A 217 -23.11 -7.13 12.13
C GLU A 217 -21.99 -7.30 11.08
N ALA A 218 -22.36 -7.63 9.84
CA ALA A 218 -21.41 -7.76 8.75
C ALA A 218 -20.72 -6.43 8.40
N VAL A 219 -21.47 -5.32 8.38
CA VAL A 219 -20.92 -3.97 8.13
C VAL A 219 -19.89 -3.60 9.21
N SER A 220 -20.24 -3.81 10.49
CA SER A 220 -19.34 -3.51 11.61
C SER A 220 -18.06 -4.34 11.55
N HIS A 221 -18.20 -5.65 11.33
CA HIS A 221 -17.07 -6.57 11.27
C HIS A 221 -16.20 -6.33 10.02
N PHE A 222 -16.83 -6.05 8.87
CA PHE A 222 -16.10 -5.68 7.66
C PHE A 222 -15.26 -4.42 7.88
N TYR A 223 -15.84 -3.39 8.49
CA TYR A 223 -15.12 -2.15 8.77
C TYR A 223 -13.91 -2.39 9.68
N ASP A 224 -14.11 -3.09 10.80
CA ASP A 224 -13.09 -3.30 11.82
C ASP A 224 -11.99 -4.28 11.38
N GLU A 225 -12.36 -5.40 10.74
CA GLU A 225 -11.46 -6.54 10.50
C GLU A 225 -10.97 -6.66 9.05
N VAL A 226 -11.62 -5.98 8.10
CA VAL A 226 -11.24 -6.05 6.68
C VAL A 226 -10.76 -4.70 6.16
N TYR A 227 -11.58 -3.65 6.32
CA TYR A 227 -11.29 -2.34 5.78
C TYR A 227 -10.16 -1.62 6.55
N LEU A 228 -10.31 -1.46 7.86
CA LEU A 228 -9.34 -0.73 8.69
C LEU A 228 -7.92 -1.31 8.64
N PRO A 229 -7.69 -2.62 8.71
CA PRO A 229 -6.34 -3.18 8.61
C PRO A 229 -5.65 -2.82 7.29
N VAL A 230 -6.39 -2.85 6.17
CA VAL A 230 -5.86 -2.46 4.86
C VAL A 230 -5.57 -0.96 4.80
N VAL A 231 -6.48 -0.13 5.32
CA VAL A 231 -6.28 1.32 5.40
C VAL A 231 -5.08 1.67 6.28
N GLN A 232 -4.85 0.95 7.36
CA GLN A 232 -3.66 1.13 8.18
C GLN A 232 -2.39 0.89 7.38
N VAL A 233 -2.34 -0.18 6.59
CA VAL A 233 -1.20 -0.44 5.67
C VAL A 233 -1.02 0.73 4.69
N ILE A 234 -2.10 1.24 4.09
CA ILE A 234 -2.05 2.40 3.17
C ILE A 234 -1.44 3.63 3.87
N ARG A 235 -1.85 3.93 5.11
CA ARG A 235 -1.34 5.05 5.91
C ARG A 235 0.13 4.87 6.26
N GLU A 236 0.52 3.72 6.78
CA GLU A 236 1.88 3.42 7.23
C GLU A 236 2.89 3.39 6.09
N ARG A 237 2.49 2.82 4.95
CA ARG A 237 3.31 2.81 3.74
C ARG A 237 3.30 4.16 3.02
N GLY A 238 2.43 5.09 3.44
CA GLY A 238 2.31 6.42 2.85
C GLY A 238 1.83 6.41 1.40
N ILE A 239 1.01 5.42 1.02
CA ILE A 239 0.53 5.20 -0.36
C ILE A 239 -0.26 6.42 -0.87
N LEU A 240 -1.05 7.08 -0.02
CA LEU A 240 -1.75 8.32 -0.36
C LEU A 240 -0.83 9.41 -0.94
N ARG A 241 0.44 9.44 -0.54
CA ARG A 241 1.40 10.38 -1.11
C ARG A 241 1.72 10.09 -2.57
N ASP A 242 1.63 8.82 -2.96
CA ASP A 242 1.82 8.40 -4.36
C ASP A 242 0.60 8.69 -5.24
N PHE A 243 -0.60 8.85 -4.63
CA PHE A 243 -1.88 9.08 -5.32
C PHE A 243 -2.65 10.23 -4.65
N PRO A 244 -2.22 11.50 -4.84
CA PRO A 244 -2.75 12.66 -4.09
C PRO A 244 -4.22 12.98 -4.38
N ASP A 245 -4.76 12.52 -5.52
CA ASP A 245 -6.15 12.75 -5.94
C ASP A 245 -7.09 11.61 -5.55
N ARG A 246 -6.63 10.69 -4.67
CA ARG A 246 -7.38 9.52 -4.22
C ARG A 246 -7.63 9.56 -2.72
N THR A 247 -8.72 8.91 -2.31
CA THR A 247 -9.07 8.72 -0.90
C THR A 247 -8.54 7.38 -0.37
N GLU A 248 -8.64 7.17 0.94
CA GLU A 248 -8.30 5.87 1.55
C GLU A 248 -9.23 4.75 1.05
N ALA A 249 -10.51 5.06 0.85
CA ALA A 249 -11.48 4.09 0.33
C ALA A 249 -11.20 3.72 -1.14
N ASP A 250 -10.82 4.68 -1.99
CA ASP A 250 -10.38 4.36 -3.36
C ASP A 250 -9.17 3.43 -3.36
N LEU A 251 -8.18 3.72 -2.51
CA LEU A 251 -6.96 2.91 -2.42
C LEU A 251 -7.23 1.54 -1.80
N TYR A 252 -8.18 1.43 -0.87
CA TYR A 252 -8.63 0.14 -0.34
C TYR A 252 -9.20 -0.74 -1.47
N LEU A 253 -10.10 -0.20 -2.29
CA LEU A 253 -10.69 -0.93 -3.41
C LEU A 253 -9.62 -1.34 -4.44
N TRP A 254 -8.77 -0.41 -4.81
CA TRP A 254 -7.68 -0.65 -5.77
C TRP A 254 -6.70 -1.70 -5.28
N LEU A 255 -6.32 -1.61 -4.01
CA LEU A 255 -5.41 -2.56 -3.39
C LEU A 255 -6.04 -3.96 -3.29
N SER A 256 -7.34 -4.03 -2.99
CA SER A 256 -8.07 -5.29 -2.90
C SER A 256 -8.16 -5.98 -4.27
N GLU A 257 -8.49 -5.23 -5.32
CA GLU A 257 -8.51 -5.72 -6.71
C GLU A 257 -7.12 -6.19 -7.16
N HIS A 258 -6.11 -5.32 -7.00
CA HIS A 258 -4.73 -5.63 -7.36
C HIS A 258 -4.19 -6.86 -6.62
N ARG A 259 -4.52 -6.99 -5.32
CA ARG A 259 -4.16 -8.16 -4.54
C ARG A 259 -4.82 -9.44 -5.08
N ALA A 260 -6.11 -9.38 -5.43
CA ALA A 260 -6.82 -10.52 -6.01
C ALA A 260 -6.22 -10.95 -7.37
N GLU A 261 -5.86 -9.98 -8.22
CA GLU A 261 -5.16 -10.25 -9.48
C GLU A 261 -3.80 -10.93 -9.25
N LEU A 262 -2.99 -10.39 -8.33
CA LEU A 262 -1.71 -10.99 -7.94
C LEU A 262 -1.89 -12.40 -7.37
N GLU A 263 -2.87 -12.62 -6.48
CA GLU A 263 -3.17 -13.94 -5.91
C GLU A 263 -3.61 -14.95 -6.98
N GLN A 264 -4.34 -14.51 -7.98
CA GLN A 264 -4.71 -15.35 -9.12
C GLN A 264 -3.52 -15.67 -10.01
N GLU A 265 -2.69 -14.68 -10.35
CA GLU A 265 -1.49 -14.85 -11.18
C GLU A 265 -0.43 -15.72 -10.48
N LEU A 266 -0.16 -15.42 -9.21
CA LEU A 266 0.87 -16.10 -8.44
C LEU A 266 0.40 -17.46 -7.91
N GLY A 267 -0.91 -17.67 -7.78
CA GLY A 267 -1.48 -18.85 -7.16
C GLY A 267 -1.32 -18.90 -5.65
N TRP A 268 -0.92 -17.83 -4.99
CA TRP A 268 -0.62 -17.69 -3.57
C TRP A 268 -1.45 -16.60 -2.92
N GLN A 269 -1.52 -16.62 -1.58
CA GLN A 269 -2.06 -15.50 -0.81
C GLN A 269 -0.98 -14.44 -0.62
N ILE A 270 -1.32 -13.19 -0.97
CA ILE A 270 -0.41 -12.04 -0.86
C ILE A 270 -0.81 -11.17 0.33
N ARG A 271 0.15 -10.72 1.10
CA ARG A 271 -0.09 -9.78 2.20
C ARG A 271 -0.46 -8.39 1.67
N PRO A 272 -1.38 -7.67 2.34
CA PRO A 272 -1.75 -6.32 1.93
C PRO A 272 -0.56 -5.37 1.78
N GLU A 273 0.46 -5.49 2.64
CA GLU A 273 1.67 -4.67 2.62
C GLU A 273 2.51 -4.86 1.35
N GLU A 274 2.58 -6.07 0.87
CA GLU A 274 3.31 -6.43 -0.35
C GLU A 274 2.57 -5.96 -1.58
N ALA A 275 1.26 -6.21 -1.63
CA ALA A 275 0.40 -5.71 -2.69
C ALA A 275 0.42 -4.17 -2.75
N ALA A 276 0.41 -3.47 -1.60
CA ALA A 276 0.51 -2.03 -1.52
C ALA A 276 1.85 -1.49 -2.04
N ALA A 277 2.95 -2.17 -1.71
CA ALA A 277 4.28 -1.81 -2.20
C ALA A 277 4.39 -1.99 -3.72
N ASP A 278 3.84 -3.08 -4.25
CA ASP A 278 3.80 -3.37 -5.68
C ASP A 278 2.90 -2.40 -6.43
N LEU A 279 1.69 -2.13 -5.93
CA LEU A 279 0.77 -1.12 -6.48
C LEU A 279 1.47 0.24 -6.64
N ALA A 280 2.15 0.70 -5.57
CA ALA A 280 2.88 1.94 -5.61
C ALA A 280 4.09 1.90 -6.55
N ALA A 281 4.79 0.77 -6.66
CA ALA A 281 5.90 0.60 -7.58
C ALA A 281 5.44 0.61 -9.05
N GLN A 282 4.32 -0.02 -9.36
CA GLN A 282 3.83 -0.13 -10.73
C GLN A 282 3.05 1.10 -11.22
N PHE A 283 2.24 1.72 -10.38
CA PHE A 283 1.24 2.70 -10.80
C PHE A 283 1.48 4.13 -10.28
N SER A 284 2.41 4.36 -9.35
CA SER A 284 2.67 5.71 -8.85
C SER A 284 3.09 6.67 -9.97
N PRO A 285 2.42 7.84 -10.12
CA PRO A 285 2.77 8.86 -11.10
C PRO A 285 4.00 9.69 -10.72
N ARG A 286 4.59 9.49 -9.55
CA ARG A 286 5.74 10.28 -9.08
C ARG A 286 6.95 10.14 -9.99
N PRO A 287 7.61 11.26 -10.37
CA PRO A 287 8.75 11.25 -11.29
C PRO A 287 9.88 10.31 -10.86
N GLN A 288 10.17 10.24 -9.56
CA GLN A 288 11.21 9.36 -9.01
C GLN A 288 10.91 7.88 -9.26
N ARG A 289 9.65 7.46 -9.07
CA ARG A 289 9.23 6.06 -9.33
C ARG A 289 9.12 5.78 -10.83
N VAL A 290 8.68 6.75 -11.62
CA VAL A 290 8.65 6.63 -13.09
C VAL A 290 10.07 6.45 -13.64
N VAL A 291 11.03 7.24 -13.18
CA VAL A 291 12.44 7.13 -13.59
C VAL A 291 13.01 5.79 -13.15
N ALA A 292 12.74 5.33 -11.93
CA ALA A 292 13.19 4.02 -11.44
C ALA A 292 12.67 2.87 -12.33
N ARG A 293 11.36 2.86 -12.64
CA ARG A 293 10.75 1.86 -13.54
C ARG A 293 11.37 1.85 -14.94
N VAL A 294 11.61 3.04 -15.51
CA VAL A 294 12.20 3.15 -16.86
C VAL A 294 13.65 2.70 -16.83
N SER A 295 14.42 3.08 -15.80
CA SER A 295 15.82 2.67 -15.66
C SER A 295 15.96 1.16 -15.42
N GLU A 296 15.08 0.55 -14.62
CA GLU A 296 15.04 -0.90 -14.38
C GLU A 296 14.74 -1.66 -15.67
N LYS A 297 13.68 -1.27 -16.40
CA LYS A 297 13.35 -1.89 -17.70
C LYS A 297 14.44 -1.74 -18.76
N LEU A 298 15.16 -0.61 -18.80
CA LEU A 298 16.28 -0.40 -19.72
C LEU A 298 17.50 -1.24 -19.33
N LEU A 299 17.81 -1.34 -18.03
CA LEU A 299 18.89 -2.19 -17.52
C LEU A 299 18.61 -3.67 -17.79
N ASP A 300 17.38 -4.14 -17.53
CA ASP A 300 16.97 -5.52 -17.81
C ASP A 300 17.03 -5.86 -19.31
N ALA A 301 16.75 -4.91 -20.18
CA ALA A 301 16.80 -5.14 -21.63
C ALA A 301 18.23 -5.19 -22.21
N VAL A 302 19.21 -4.60 -21.54
CA VAL A 302 20.58 -4.43 -22.07
C VAL A 302 21.61 -5.30 -21.34
N THR A 303 21.35 -5.69 -20.09
CA THR A 303 22.29 -6.45 -19.27
C THR A 303 21.94 -7.94 -19.28
N PRO A 304 22.84 -8.85 -19.69
CA PRO A 304 22.62 -10.29 -19.57
C PRO A 304 22.29 -10.68 -18.12
N ASP A 305 21.40 -11.64 -17.95
CA ASP A 305 20.93 -12.10 -16.63
C ASP A 305 22.06 -12.49 -15.67
N GLU A 306 23.16 -13.01 -16.19
CA GLU A 306 24.33 -13.43 -15.41
C GLU A 306 25.13 -12.26 -14.81
N LEU A 307 24.96 -11.06 -15.36
CA LEU A 307 25.69 -9.85 -14.93
C LEU A 307 24.83 -8.87 -14.13
N GLN A 308 23.54 -9.11 -14.02
CA GLN A 308 22.65 -8.24 -13.27
C GLN A 308 22.94 -8.36 -11.75
N ALA A 309 23.02 -7.21 -11.10
CA ALA A 309 23.11 -7.12 -9.64
C ALA A 309 21.70 -7.03 -9.06
N GLY A 310 21.41 -7.80 -8.02
CA GLY A 310 20.17 -7.64 -7.26
C GLY A 310 20.20 -6.41 -6.34
N PRO A 311 19.19 -6.22 -5.44
CA PRO A 311 19.07 -5.06 -4.59
C PRO A 311 20.29 -4.86 -3.67
N PRO A 312 20.57 -3.64 -3.21
CA PRO A 312 21.70 -3.38 -2.30
C PRO A 312 21.53 -4.10 -0.95
N PRO A 313 22.66 -4.42 -0.26
CA PRO A 313 22.60 -5.03 1.06
C PRO A 313 21.79 -4.19 2.05
N GLY A 314 21.02 -4.85 2.91
CA GLY A 314 20.24 -4.20 3.96
C GLY A 314 18.87 -3.69 3.54
N GLU A 315 18.48 -3.82 2.29
CA GLU A 315 17.16 -3.37 1.82
C GLU A 315 16.04 -4.24 2.41
N TRP A 316 16.18 -5.56 2.33
CA TRP A 316 15.25 -6.51 2.94
C TRP A 316 15.12 -6.32 4.46
N ARG A 317 16.23 -6.14 5.18
CA ARG A 317 16.20 -5.86 6.61
C ARG A 317 15.44 -4.59 6.94
N LYS A 318 15.62 -3.51 6.16
CA LYS A 318 14.87 -2.26 6.32
C LYS A 318 13.39 -2.45 6.09
N GLU A 319 13.01 -3.26 5.11
CA GLU A 319 11.62 -3.62 4.86
C GLU A 319 11.03 -4.36 6.06
N ARG A 320 11.74 -5.37 6.58
CA ARG A 320 11.28 -6.16 7.75
C ARG A 320 11.19 -5.35 9.03
N LEU A 321 12.16 -4.49 9.32
CA LEU A 321 12.13 -3.61 10.50
C LEU A 321 11.04 -2.53 10.43
N ARG A 322 10.61 -2.13 9.24
CA ARG A 322 9.48 -1.22 9.05
C ARG A 322 8.13 -1.92 9.20
N ALA A 323 8.07 -3.18 8.86
CA ALA A 323 6.89 -4.01 9.03
C ALA A 323 6.80 -4.48 10.50
N GLN A 324 6.46 -3.58 11.43
CA GLN A 324 6.42 -3.81 12.89
C GLN A 324 5.34 -4.81 13.37
N TRP A 325 4.65 -5.49 12.48
CA TRP A 325 3.43 -6.26 12.78
C TRP A 325 3.67 -7.71 13.13
N ASP A 326 4.86 -8.22 12.84
CA ASP A 326 5.17 -9.63 13.06
C ASP A 326 6.55 -9.77 13.72
N ASP A 327 6.58 -10.35 14.91
CA ASP A 327 7.82 -10.72 15.62
C ASP A 327 8.60 -11.83 14.90
N ARG A 328 8.07 -12.36 13.77
CA ARG A 328 8.65 -13.43 12.97
C ARG A 328 9.44 -12.88 11.80
N LEU A 329 10.68 -13.33 11.65
CA LEU A 329 11.52 -12.90 10.55
C LEU A 329 11.12 -13.57 9.22
N PHE A 330 10.65 -14.81 9.26
CA PHE A 330 10.33 -15.64 8.12
C PHE A 330 8.88 -16.13 8.17
N ALA A 331 7.93 -15.23 7.97
CA ALA A 331 6.51 -15.55 7.95
C ALA A 331 6.07 -16.27 6.67
N ASP A 332 6.74 -16.00 5.54
CA ASP A 332 6.46 -16.56 4.22
C ASP A 332 7.73 -17.16 3.62
N ILE A 333 7.72 -18.46 3.37
CA ILE A 333 8.90 -19.21 2.92
C ILE A 333 8.66 -19.78 1.52
N LEU A 334 9.51 -19.41 0.56
CA LEU A 334 9.56 -20.03 -0.77
C LEU A 334 10.42 -21.28 -0.73
N VAL A 335 9.90 -22.42 -1.14
CA VAL A 335 10.68 -23.66 -1.31
C VAL A 335 10.67 -24.11 -2.78
N ALA A 336 11.83 -24.22 -3.38
CA ALA A 336 11.98 -24.73 -4.73
C ALA A 336 12.04 -26.29 -4.71
N VAL A 337 11.12 -26.92 -5.43
CA VAL A 337 10.98 -28.39 -5.47
C VAL A 337 11.13 -28.87 -6.92
N ASN A 338 12.02 -29.85 -7.15
CA ASN A 338 12.29 -30.38 -8.48
C ASN A 338 11.72 -31.80 -8.74
N GLY A 339 11.05 -32.37 -7.74
CA GLY A 339 10.53 -33.75 -7.81
C GLY A 339 11.55 -34.84 -7.55
N GLU A 340 12.84 -34.52 -7.47
CA GLU A 340 13.91 -35.44 -7.10
C GLU A 340 14.01 -35.56 -5.56
N GLU A 341 14.73 -36.58 -5.08
CA GLU A 341 14.97 -36.80 -3.65
C GLU A 341 15.59 -35.57 -2.96
N SER A 342 16.50 -34.89 -3.62
CA SER A 342 17.13 -33.65 -3.16
C SER A 342 16.13 -32.51 -2.96
N GLY A 343 15.12 -32.38 -3.83
CA GLY A 343 14.04 -31.40 -3.68
C GLY A 343 13.16 -31.64 -2.45
N TRP A 344 12.97 -32.90 -2.10
CA TRP A 344 12.23 -33.26 -0.87
C TRP A 344 13.02 -32.92 0.40
N TYR A 345 14.36 -33.02 0.40
CA TYR A 345 15.17 -32.53 1.53
C TYR A 345 15.02 -31.02 1.75
N ALA A 346 14.92 -30.25 0.66
CA ALA A 346 14.63 -28.82 0.77
C ALA A 346 13.25 -28.56 1.37
N LEU A 347 12.23 -29.33 1.01
CA LEU A 347 10.91 -29.24 1.61
C LEU A 347 10.93 -29.64 3.10
N GLU A 348 11.61 -30.73 3.46
CA GLU A 348 11.76 -31.15 4.87
C GLU A 348 12.44 -30.07 5.70
N GLN A 349 13.47 -29.43 5.15
CA GLN A 349 14.14 -28.30 5.80
C GLN A 349 13.20 -27.09 5.94
N ALA A 350 12.40 -26.81 4.91
CA ALA A 350 11.41 -25.75 4.93
C ALA A 350 10.30 -25.99 5.99
N LEU A 351 9.85 -27.23 6.12
CA LEU A 351 8.89 -27.63 7.16
C LEU A 351 9.46 -27.46 8.58
N GLU A 352 10.77 -27.72 8.78
CA GLU A 352 11.43 -27.48 10.08
C GLU A 352 11.51 -25.98 10.42
N VAL A 353 11.87 -25.15 9.46
CA VAL A 353 11.88 -23.68 9.64
C VAL A 353 10.46 -23.15 9.86
N ALA A 354 9.51 -23.59 9.03
CA ALA A 354 8.12 -23.15 9.09
C ALA A 354 7.45 -23.49 10.43
N ARG A 355 7.79 -24.64 11.03
CA ARG A 355 7.28 -25.03 12.36
C ARG A 355 7.77 -24.09 13.46
N ARG A 356 9.02 -23.60 13.39
CA ARG A 356 9.59 -22.67 14.38
C ARG A 356 9.12 -21.24 14.23
N GLU A 357 8.86 -20.85 12.99
CA GLU A 357 8.44 -19.51 12.62
C GLU A 357 6.90 -19.40 12.50
N GLU A 358 6.15 -20.49 12.64
CA GLU A 358 4.71 -20.54 12.34
C GLU A 358 4.42 -19.97 10.94
N ALA A 359 5.29 -20.31 9.97
CA ALA A 359 5.30 -19.74 8.64
C ALA A 359 4.41 -20.50 7.67
N ARG A 360 4.02 -19.80 6.59
CA ARG A 360 3.36 -20.41 5.42
C ARG A 360 4.42 -20.84 4.41
N LEU A 361 4.16 -21.95 3.71
CA LEU A 361 5.05 -22.45 2.67
C LEU A 361 4.48 -22.21 1.28
N TYR A 362 5.30 -21.62 0.44
CA TYR A 362 5.05 -21.43 -0.97
C TYR A 362 6.00 -22.33 -1.77
N GLY A 363 5.48 -23.47 -2.23
CA GLY A 363 6.21 -24.37 -3.10
C GLY A 363 6.30 -23.79 -4.52
N LEU A 364 7.45 -23.93 -5.16
CA LEU A 364 7.66 -23.55 -6.54
C LEU A 364 8.32 -24.70 -7.32
N HIS A 365 7.65 -25.14 -8.38
CA HIS A 365 8.19 -26.06 -9.38
C HIS A 365 8.28 -25.36 -10.71
N VAL A 366 9.48 -25.27 -11.29
CA VAL A 366 9.71 -24.60 -12.57
C VAL A 366 9.95 -25.64 -13.65
N VAL A 367 9.12 -25.59 -14.70
CA VAL A 367 9.19 -26.49 -15.87
C VAL A 367 9.60 -25.72 -17.13
N SER A 368 10.08 -26.42 -18.15
CA SER A 368 10.56 -25.79 -19.38
C SER A 368 9.46 -25.52 -20.42
N SER A 369 8.25 -26.10 -20.26
CA SER A 369 7.16 -25.95 -21.23
C SER A 369 5.77 -26.14 -20.60
N GLU A 370 4.74 -25.58 -21.24
CA GLU A 370 3.34 -25.77 -20.86
C GLU A 370 2.91 -27.25 -20.90
N THR A 371 3.50 -28.06 -21.76
CA THR A 371 3.21 -29.49 -21.81
C THR A 371 3.64 -30.19 -20.50
N GLN A 372 4.80 -29.82 -19.98
CA GLN A 372 5.29 -30.36 -18.70
C GLN A 372 4.46 -29.84 -17.52
N ARG A 373 3.96 -28.61 -17.57
CA ARG A 373 3.11 -28.04 -16.54
C ARG A 373 1.88 -28.91 -16.25
N ASN A 374 1.30 -29.51 -17.29
CA ASN A 374 0.10 -30.33 -17.20
C ASN A 374 0.40 -31.84 -17.20
N SER A 375 1.65 -32.26 -17.02
CA SER A 375 2.04 -33.67 -17.03
C SER A 375 1.57 -34.42 -15.77
N GLU A 376 1.44 -35.74 -15.88
CA GLU A 376 1.12 -36.59 -14.73
C GLU A 376 2.20 -36.51 -13.63
N GLU A 377 3.46 -36.34 -14.02
CA GLU A 377 4.59 -36.18 -13.10
C GLU A 377 4.43 -34.91 -12.23
N THR A 378 4.04 -33.81 -12.86
CA THR A 378 3.81 -32.54 -12.17
C THR A 378 2.61 -32.60 -11.24
N GLN A 379 1.53 -33.29 -11.64
CA GLN A 379 0.36 -33.52 -10.78
C GLN A 379 0.69 -34.42 -9.57
N ALA A 380 1.50 -35.46 -9.78
CA ALA A 380 1.99 -36.34 -8.72
C ALA A 380 2.87 -35.56 -7.72
N LEU A 381 3.75 -34.69 -8.23
CA LEU A 381 4.57 -33.81 -7.39
C LEU A 381 3.72 -32.85 -6.54
N GLN A 382 2.70 -32.25 -7.13
CA GLN A 382 1.78 -31.38 -6.40
C GLN A 382 1.02 -32.13 -5.30
N THR A 383 0.57 -33.34 -5.60
CA THR A 383 -0.13 -34.20 -4.63
C THR A 383 0.79 -34.58 -3.47
N GLU A 384 2.03 -34.95 -3.75
CA GLU A 384 3.02 -35.32 -2.73
C GLU A 384 3.44 -34.10 -1.87
N PHE A 385 3.60 -32.92 -2.48
CA PHE A 385 3.87 -31.68 -1.77
C PHE A 385 2.76 -31.38 -0.74
N ASN A 386 1.50 -31.37 -1.21
CA ASN A 386 0.35 -31.12 -0.35
C ASN A 386 0.27 -32.13 0.79
N ARG A 387 0.43 -33.43 0.48
CA ARG A 387 0.43 -34.49 1.49
C ARG A 387 1.49 -34.28 2.58
N ARG A 388 2.70 -33.85 2.21
CA ARG A 388 3.78 -33.59 3.19
C ARG A 388 3.49 -32.36 4.04
N CYS A 389 2.95 -31.29 3.47
CA CYS A 389 2.53 -30.11 4.22
C CYS A 389 1.40 -30.41 5.19
N GLU A 390 0.37 -31.14 4.76
CA GLU A 390 -0.75 -31.59 5.60
C GLU A 390 -0.28 -32.49 6.76
N ALA A 391 0.59 -33.45 6.45
CA ALA A 391 1.15 -34.34 7.48
C ALA A 391 1.98 -33.60 8.55
N ALA A 392 2.58 -32.47 8.18
CA ALA A 392 3.31 -31.59 9.09
C ALA A 392 2.41 -30.55 9.80
N GLY A 393 1.14 -30.41 9.40
CA GLY A 393 0.21 -29.39 9.90
C GLY A 393 0.60 -27.95 9.50
N ILE A 394 1.31 -27.80 8.38
CA ILE A 394 1.80 -26.51 7.91
C ILE A 394 1.05 -26.11 6.63
N PRO A 395 0.45 -24.90 6.56
CA PRO A 395 -0.19 -24.43 5.34
C PRO A 395 0.85 -24.31 4.21
N GLY A 396 0.60 -25.00 3.08
CA GLY A 396 1.50 -24.96 1.94
C GLY A 396 0.74 -25.07 0.62
N LYS A 397 1.19 -24.35 -0.40
CA LYS A 397 0.64 -24.37 -1.76
C LYS A 397 1.77 -24.42 -2.77
N LEU A 398 1.69 -25.34 -3.75
CA LEU A 398 2.68 -25.48 -4.83
C LEU A 398 2.20 -24.74 -6.07
N ALA A 399 3.00 -23.77 -6.54
CA ALA A 399 2.85 -23.15 -7.84
C ALA A 399 3.74 -23.86 -8.87
N ILE A 400 3.25 -23.96 -10.12
CA ILE A 400 3.98 -24.56 -11.24
C ILE A 400 4.13 -23.49 -12.32
N GLU A 401 5.38 -23.16 -12.64
CA GLU A 401 5.75 -22.10 -13.55
C GLU A 401 6.54 -22.59 -14.75
N VAL A 402 6.36 -21.93 -15.89
CA VAL A 402 7.13 -22.20 -17.09
C VAL A 402 8.18 -21.12 -17.27
N GLY A 403 9.47 -21.49 -17.26
CA GLY A 403 10.52 -20.50 -17.43
C GLY A 403 11.92 -20.94 -17.01
N GLY A 404 12.79 -19.97 -16.81
CA GLY A 404 14.14 -20.20 -16.29
C GLY A 404 14.15 -20.26 -14.76
N VAL A 405 14.64 -21.36 -14.18
CA VAL A 405 14.57 -21.66 -12.75
C VAL A 405 15.07 -20.50 -11.87
N ALA A 406 16.28 -19.99 -12.10
CA ALA A 406 16.87 -18.94 -11.27
C ALA A 406 16.09 -17.62 -11.36
N ARG A 407 15.62 -17.26 -12.55
CA ARG A 407 14.82 -16.06 -12.79
C ARG A 407 13.48 -16.14 -12.07
N THR A 408 12.76 -17.24 -12.28
CA THR A 408 11.43 -17.44 -11.67
C THR A 408 11.51 -17.46 -10.15
N ILE A 409 12.54 -18.11 -9.56
CA ILE A 409 12.74 -18.08 -8.10
C ILE A 409 13.00 -16.65 -7.63
N CYS A 410 13.84 -15.84 -8.30
CA CYS A 410 14.10 -14.46 -7.92
C CYS A 410 12.84 -13.58 -8.01
N GLU A 411 12.02 -13.74 -9.06
CA GLU A 411 10.76 -13.02 -9.24
C GLU A 411 9.77 -13.36 -8.11
N ARG A 412 9.59 -14.65 -7.82
CA ARG A 412 8.69 -15.14 -6.77
C ARG A 412 9.19 -14.84 -5.35
N SER A 413 10.49 -14.76 -5.15
CA SER A 413 11.07 -14.45 -3.83
C SER A 413 10.76 -13.04 -3.33
N ARG A 414 10.32 -12.12 -4.21
CA ARG A 414 9.86 -10.77 -3.81
C ARG A 414 8.66 -10.84 -2.86
N TRP A 415 7.87 -11.90 -2.97
CA TRP A 415 6.65 -12.12 -2.20
C TRP A 415 6.86 -12.98 -0.94
N THR A 416 8.10 -13.29 -0.61
CA THR A 416 8.45 -14.17 0.53
C THR A 416 9.59 -13.57 1.33
N ASP A 417 9.90 -14.17 2.48
CA ASP A 417 10.93 -13.69 3.40
C ASP A 417 12.23 -14.50 3.33
N LEU A 418 12.10 -15.78 2.95
CA LEU A 418 13.20 -16.74 2.87
C LEU A 418 13.00 -17.63 1.64
N VAL A 419 14.07 -17.90 0.92
CA VAL A 419 14.10 -18.90 -0.16
C VAL A 419 14.84 -20.14 0.33
N ILE A 420 14.25 -21.33 0.18
CA ILE A 420 14.88 -22.61 0.50
C ILE A 420 14.96 -23.45 -0.77
N LEU A 421 16.13 -23.96 -1.07
CA LEU A 421 16.38 -24.81 -2.25
C LEU A 421 17.38 -25.92 -1.96
N SER A 422 17.29 -27.00 -2.72
CA SER A 422 18.27 -28.06 -2.67
C SER A 422 19.51 -27.72 -3.51
N LEU A 423 20.66 -28.10 -3.02
CA LEU A 423 21.93 -27.97 -3.70
C LEU A 423 22.27 -29.25 -4.45
N SER A 424 21.50 -29.59 -5.50
CA SER A 424 21.74 -30.79 -6.32
C SER A 424 23.03 -30.70 -7.14
N TYR A 425 23.38 -29.46 -7.56
CA TYR A 425 24.57 -29.19 -8.37
C TYR A 425 25.35 -28.03 -7.74
N PRO A 426 26.38 -28.33 -6.93
CA PRO A 426 27.23 -27.28 -6.35
C PRO A 426 27.96 -26.50 -7.46
N PRO A 427 28.36 -25.23 -7.20
CA PRO A 427 29.06 -24.41 -8.20
C PRO A 427 30.26 -25.11 -8.83
N ALA A 428 30.36 -25.06 -10.15
CA ALA A 428 31.45 -25.73 -10.85
C ALA A 428 32.83 -25.18 -10.45
N PRO A 429 33.90 -26.02 -10.42
CA PRO A 429 35.24 -25.57 -10.09
C PRO A 429 35.84 -24.63 -11.14
N GLN A 430 35.38 -24.72 -12.39
CA GLN A 430 35.89 -23.95 -13.53
C GLN A 430 35.25 -22.56 -13.64
N PRO A 431 36.02 -21.47 -13.86
CA PRO A 431 35.51 -20.10 -13.88
C PRO A 431 34.35 -19.83 -14.85
N ILE A 432 34.49 -20.33 -16.09
CA ILE A 432 33.48 -20.11 -17.16
C ILE A 432 32.19 -20.87 -16.87
N ALA A 433 32.26 -22.07 -16.32
CA ALA A 433 31.09 -22.87 -15.95
C ALA A 433 30.33 -22.26 -14.72
N ARG A 434 31.02 -21.49 -13.90
CA ARG A 434 30.38 -20.76 -12.79
C ARG A 434 29.48 -19.59 -13.24
N LEU A 435 29.89 -18.90 -14.32
CA LEU A 435 29.09 -17.80 -14.88
C LEU A 435 27.70 -18.26 -15.34
N GLY A 436 27.62 -19.45 -15.94
CA GLY A 436 26.38 -20.03 -16.43
C GLY A 436 25.60 -20.84 -15.38
N SER A 437 26.06 -20.91 -14.11
CA SER A 437 25.33 -21.67 -13.09
C SER A 437 24.11 -20.86 -12.58
N GLY A 438 22.93 -21.45 -12.73
CA GLY A 438 21.69 -20.81 -12.23
C GLY A 438 21.73 -20.49 -10.74
N LEU A 439 22.46 -21.27 -9.93
CA LEU A 439 22.65 -21.01 -8.51
C LEU A 439 23.44 -19.72 -8.24
N SER A 440 24.53 -19.48 -8.95
CA SER A 440 25.32 -18.25 -8.79
C SER A 440 24.52 -17.01 -9.19
N THR A 441 23.73 -17.12 -10.27
CA THR A 441 22.81 -16.07 -10.72
C THR A 441 21.75 -15.81 -9.65
N LEU A 442 21.15 -16.86 -9.10
CA LEU A 442 20.14 -16.76 -8.04
C LEU A 442 20.72 -16.07 -6.79
N LEU A 443 21.85 -16.54 -6.27
CA LEU A 443 22.48 -15.98 -5.08
C LEU A 443 22.91 -14.51 -5.24
N ARG A 444 23.15 -14.06 -6.47
CA ARG A 444 23.46 -12.65 -6.78
C ARG A 444 22.22 -11.78 -6.92
N ARG A 445 21.13 -12.30 -7.46
CA ARG A 445 19.93 -11.52 -7.81
C ARG A 445 18.83 -11.60 -6.77
N CYS A 446 18.74 -12.70 -6.03
CA CYS A 446 17.67 -12.93 -5.08
C CYS A 446 17.61 -11.82 -4.02
N PRO A 447 16.49 -11.14 -3.87
CA PRO A 447 16.33 -10.06 -2.88
C PRO A 447 16.17 -10.56 -1.44
N ARG A 448 16.10 -11.86 -1.24
CA ARG A 448 15.86 -12.50 0.07
C ARG A 448 17.02 -13.40 0.48
N PRO A 449 17.19 -13.67 1.78
CA PRO A 449 18.12 -14.71 2.23
C PRO A 449 17.80 -16.05 1.57
N VAL A 450 18.84 -16.80 1.24
CA VAL A 450 18.71 -18.11 0.57
C VAL A 450 19.33 -19.19 1.46
N LEU A 451 18.50 -20.16 1.88
CA LEU A 451 18.93 -21.35 2.57
C LEU A 451 19.19 -22.47 1.54
N ALA A 452 20.45 -22.74 1.26
CA ALA A 452 20.88 -23.84 0.41
C ALA A 452 21.04 -25.12 1.23
N VAL A 453 20.31 -26.17 0.86
CA VAL A 453 20.29 -27.46 1.57
C VAL A 453 21.15 -28.47 0.80
N SER A 454 22.24 -28.93 1.41
CA SER A 454 23.17 -29.92 0.86
C SER A 454 22.92 -31.27 1.53
N GLY A 455 22.13 -32.16 0.94
CA GLY A 455 21.80 -33.45 1.53
C GLY A 455 20.55 -33.44 2.42
N SER A 456 20.51 -34.27 3.47
CA SER A 456 19.36 -34.41 4.35
C SER A 456 19.07 -33.14 5.18
N ALA A 457 17.81 -32.97 5.59
CA ALA A 457 17.41 -31.87 6.44
C ALA A 457 18.14 -31.89 7.80
N SER A 458 18.56 -30.71 8.25
CA SER A 458 19.20 -30.50 9.55
C SER A 458 18.20 -30.02 10.59
N ARG A 459 18.49 -30.28 11.86
CA ARG A 459 17.71 -29.77 12.99
C ARG A 459 17.95 -28.27 13.23
N LEU A 460 18.94 -27.65 12.60
CA LEU A 460 19.31 -26.24 12.79
C LEU A 460 19.44 -25.88 14.28
N SER A 461 20.17 -26.68 15.04
CA SER A 461 20.27 -26.58 16.49
C SER A 461 21.50 -25.81 16.97
N ARG A 462 22.46 -25.54 16.08
CA ARG A 462 23.70 -24.81 16.38
C ARG A 462 24.14 -24.00 15.16
N VAL A 463 24.28 -22.71 15.33
CA VAL A 463 24.63 -21.78 14.26
C VAL A 463 26.12 -21.43 14.31
N LEU A 464 26.77 -21.48 13.15
CA LEU A 464 28.03 -20.79 12.90
C LEU A 464 27.79 -19.58 11.99
N LEU A 465 28.16 -18.41 12.45
CA LEU A 465 28.20 -17.19 11.63
C LEU A 465 29.63 -16.93 11.15
N ALA A 466 29.85 -16.92 9.85
CA ALA A 466 31.09 -16.44 9.25
C ALA A 466 30.99 -14.92 9.02
N TYR A 467 31.79 -14.14 9.73
CA TYR A 467 31.67 -12.69 9.77
C TYR A 467 33.00 -12.01 9.36
N ASP A 468 32.96 -11.22 8.29
CA ASP A 468 34.09 -10.47 7.75
C ASP A 468 33.95 -8.95 7.88
N GLY A 469 32.84 -8.46 8.47
CA GLY A 469 32.55 -7.04 8.63
C GLY A 469 32.03 -6.34 7.37
N SER A 470 31.80 -7.07 6.28
CA SER A 470 31.20 -6.52 5.08
C SER A 470 29.71 -6.20 5.29
N PRO A 471 29.10 -5.31 4.45
CA PRO A 471 27.68 -5.00 4.55
C PRO A 471 26.78 -6.24 4.45
N LYS A 472 27.17 -7.26 3.67
CA LYS A 472 26.41 -8.52 3.57
C LYS A 472 26.60 -9.42 4.79
N ALA A 473 27.79 -9.39 5.41
CA ALA A 473 28.02 -10.06 6.68
C ALA A 473 27.23 -9.39 7.82
N ASP A 474 26.99 -8.08 7.77
CA ASP A 474 26.10 -7.40 8.71
C ASP A 474 24.65 -7.90 8.59
N GLU A 475 24.17 -8.22 7.37
CA GLU A 475 22.86 -8.87 7.20
C GLU A 475 22.87 -10.29 7.78
N ALA A 476 23.93 -11.04 7.57
CA ALA A 476 24.12 -12.36 8.16
C ALA A 476 24.15 -12.30 9.71
N LEU A 477 24.80 -11.29 10.28
CA LEU A 477 24.84 -11.06 11.73
C LEU A 477 23.44 -10.75 12.28
N PHE A 478 22.66 -9.91 11.59
CA PHE A 478 21.28 -9.62 11.96
C PHE A 478 20.44 -10.90 12.01
N VAL A 479 20.49 -11.72 10.95
CA VAL A 479 19.73 -12.97 10.88
C VAL A 479 20.21 -13.97 11.95
N ALA A 480 21.52 -14.14 12.13
CA ALA A 480 22.07 -15.03 13.14
C ALA A 480 21.67 -14.63 14.57
N THR A 481 21.65 -13.31 14.84
CA THR A 481 21.19 -12.76 16.13
C THR A 481 19.72 -13.11 16.38
N TYR A 482 18.88 -12.91 15.39
CA TYR A 482 17.45 -13.26 15.47
C TYR A 482 17.25 -14.77 15.72
N LEU A 483 17.86 -15.63 14.90
CA LEU A 483 17.71 -17.08 15.02
C LEU A 483 18.24 -17.60 16.39
N SER A 484 19.39 -17.10 16.83
CA SER A 484 19.92 -17.49 18.14
C SER A 484 18.99 -17.10 19.28
N SER A 485 18.45 -15.89 19.25
CA SER A 485 17.50 -15.40 20.26
C SER A 485 16.15 -16.09 20.18
N LYS A 486 15.50 -16.11 19.01
CA LYS A 486 14.14 -16.62 18.84
C LYS A 486 14.04 -18.15 18.98
N TRP A 487 15.00 -18.88 18.43
CA TRP A 487 15.04 -20.34 18.50
C TRP A 487 15.80 -20.86 19.72
N ASN A 488 16.39 -19.96 20.51
CA ASN A 488 17.20 -20.28 21.71
C ASN A 488 18.29 -21.33 21.41
N ILE A 489 19.10 -21.07 20.38
CA ILE A 489 20.15 -21.96 19.89
C ILE A 489 21.53 -21.32 20.03
N PRO A 490 22.60 -22.10 20.35
CA PRO A 490 23.96 -21.61 20.45
C PRO A 490 24.46 -20.98 19.16
N LEU A 491 25.18 -19.86 19.29
CA LEU A 491 25.81 -19.13 18.21
C LEU A 491 27.33 -19.13 18.36
N VAL A 492 28.04 -19.50 17.30
CA VAL A 492 29.50 -19.34 17.15
C VAL A 492 29.76 -18.31 16.08
N VAL A 493 30.57 -17.33 16.36
CA VAL A 493 30.97 -16.30 15.38
C VAL A 493 32.44 -16.51 15.04
N VAL A 494 32.73 -16.85 13.79
CA VAL A 494 34.11 -16.99 13.30
C VAL A 494 34.48 -15.83 12.39
N THR A 495 35.65 -15.25 12.64
CA THR A 495 36.31 -14.26 11.77
C THR A 495 37.66 -14.78 11.34
N VAL A 496 37.85 -14.94 10.04
CA VAL A 496 39.14 -15.34 9.46
C VAL A 496 39.93 -14.08 9.13
N ILE A 497 41.12 -13.97 9.69
CA ILE A 497 41.98 -12.80 9.52
C ILE A 497 42.70 -12.86 8.18
N GLU A 498 42.37 -11.94 7.30
CA GLU A 498 43.03 -11.71 6.01
C GLU A 498 43.71 -10.33 6.02
N MET A 499 44.98 -10.28 5.61
CA MET A 499 45.71 -9.03 5.55
C MET A 499 44.99 -7.99 4.67
N GLY A 500 44.67 -6.84 5.26
CA GLY A 500 44.01 -5.72 4.54
C GLY A 500 42.49 -5.80 4.42
N ARG A 501 41.83 -6.86 4.90
CA ARG A 501 40.37 -7.01 4.83
C ARG A 501 39.70 -7.14 6.21
N THR A 502 40.21 -8.03 7.04
CA THR A 502 39.63 -8.30 8.35
C THR A 502 40.65 -8.01 9.45
N THR A 503 40.18 -7.38 10.51
CA THR A 503 41.00 -6.99 11.67
C THR A 503 40.37 -7.52 12.96
N ALA A 504 41.09 -7.39 14.09
CA ALA A 504 40.53 -7.71 15.39
C ALA A 504 39.29 -6.86 15.74
N GLU A 505 39.19 -5.65 15.19
CA GLU A 505 38.04 -4.75 15.37
C GLU A 505 36.76 -5.31 14.70
N THR A 506 36.92 -6.10 13.64
CA THR A 506 35.76 -6.78 12.97
C THR A 506 35.04 -7.67 13.98
N LEU A 507 35.74 -8.50 14.73
CA LEU A 507 35.13 -9.38 15.71
C LEU A 507 34.50 -8.59 16.88
N THR A 508 35.17 -7.51 17.33
CA THR A 508 34.66 -6.63 18.39
C THR A 508 33.33 -5.96 17.96
N ARG A 509 33.19 -5.62 16.69
CA ARG A 509 31.92 -5.06 16.14
C ARG A 509 30.78 -6.07 16.25
N ALA A 510 31.00 -7.33 15.85
CA ALA A 510 30.01 -8.39 16.01
C ALA A 510 29.65 -8.62 17.47
N GLN A 511 30.69 -8.63 18.37
CA GLN A 511 30.48 -8.80 19.79
C GLN A 511 29.60 -7.70 20.38
N SER A 512 29.93 -6.42 20.14
CA SER A 512 29.12 -5.29 20.61
C SER A 512 27.68 -5.34 20.12
N TYR A 513 27.46 -5.78 18.87
CA TYR A 513 26.13 -5.92 18.31
C TYR A 513 25.33 -7.00 19.07
N LEU A 514 25.90 -8.18 19.27
CA LEU A 514 25.25 -9.30 19.97
C LEU A 514 24.98 -8.97 21.45
N GLU A 515 25.93 -8.31 22.14
CA GLU A 515 25.76 -7.86 23.53
C GLU A 515 24.59 -6.85 23.65
N THR A 516 24.49 -5.90 22.72
CA THR A 516 23.36 -4.93 22.67
C THR A 516 22.00 -5.61 22.52
N HIS A 517 21.95 -6.76 21.83
CA HIS A 517 20.73 -7.55 21.65
C HIS A 517 20.55 -8.68 22.67
N GLY A 518 21.41 -8.76 23.69
CA GLY A 518 21.35 -9.74 24.75
C GLY A 518 21.64 -11.19 24.31
N VAL A 519 22.32 -11.38 23.16
CA VAL A 519 22.65 -12.69 22.61
C VAL A 519 24.07 -13.06 22.99
N GLN A 520 24.21 -14.23 23.64
CA GLN A 520 25.54 -14.80 23.97
C GLN A 520 26.08 -15.63 22.81
N ALA A 521 27.35 -15.46 22.48
CA ALA A 521 27.99 -16.20 21.40
C ALA A 521 29.44 -16.59 21.80
N THR A 522 29.93 -17.66 21.16
CA THR A 522 31.35 -18.04 21.20
C THR A 522 32.05 -17.36 20.04
N PHE A 523 33.14 -16.63 20.33
CA PHE A 523 33.92 -15.89 19.34
C PHE A 523 35.21 -16.62 19.01
N VAL A 524 35.40 -16.94 17.72
CA VAL A 524 36.55 -17.67 17.20
C VAL A 524 37.31 -16.78 16.21
N LYS A 525 38.62 -16.72 16.37
CA LYS A 525 39.49 -16.00 15.46
C LYS A 525 40.42 -16.98 14.76
N GLU A 526 40.30 -17.10 13.46
CA GLU A 526 41.07 -18.03 12.64
C GLU A 526 41.99 -17.30 11.66
N SER A 527 42.92 -18.05 11.08
CA SER A 527 43.82 -17.61 10.02
C SER A 527 44.02 -18.73 8.99
N GLY A 528 44.27 -18.37 7.76
CA GLY A 528 44.43 -19.35 6.66
C GLY A 528 43.41 -19.22 5.55
N PRO A 529 43.22 -20.27 4.74
CA PRO A 529 42.20 -20.26 3.70
C PRO A 529 40.79 -20.15 4.31
N VAL A 530 40.03 -19.11 3.90
CA VAL A 530 38.75 -18.74 4.53
C VAL A 530 37.77 -19.90 4.60
N ALA A 531 37.55 -20.60 3.47
CA ALA A 531 36.59 -21.68 3.42
C ALA A 531 36.98 -22.86 4.33
N GLU A 532 38.25 -23.22 4.36
CA GLU A 532 38.78 -24.30 5.20
C GLU A 532 38.63 -23.96 6.70
N ALA A 533 39.01 -22.75 7.09
CA ALA A 533 38.89 -22.27 8.46
C ALA A 533 37.43 -22.29 8.94
N ILE A 534 36.49 -21.82 8.12
CA ILE A 534 35.06 -21.86 8.45
C ILE A 534 34.54 -23.29 8.62
N LEU A 535 34.92 -24.22 7.72
CA LEU A 535 34.49 -25.63 7.80
C LEU A 535 35.07 -26.34 9.00
N VAL A 536 36.37 -26.15 9.32
CA VAL A 536 37.01 -26.70 10.51
C VAL A 536 36.35 -26.19 11.79
N THR A 537 36.12 -24.89 11.89
CA THR A 537 35.40 -24.30 13.04
C THR A 537 33.96 -24.86 13.16
N ALA A 538 33.27 -25.07 12.05
CA ALA A 538 31.93 -25.68 12.05
C ALA A 538 31.96 -27.13 12.57
N ASP A 539 33.00 -27.90 12.23
CA ASP A 539 33.19 -29.26 12.73
C ASP A 539 33.55 -29.27 14.24
N GLU A 540 34.47 -28.46 14.69
CA GLU A 540 34.90 -28.36 16.07
C GLU A 540 33.75 -27.98 17.02
N HIS A 541 32.91 -27.04 16.58
CA HIS A 541 31.75 -26.58 17.36
C HIS A 541 30.48 -27.37 17.06
N GLN A 542 30.54 -28.39 16.23
CA GLN A 542 29.39 -29.22 15.83
C GLN A 542 28.20 -28.39 15.34
N SER A 543 28.48 -27.31 14.61
CA SER A 543 27.45 -26.45 14.03
C SER A 543 26.73 -27.16 12.91
N ASP A 544 25.40 -27.11 12.87
CA ASP A 544 24.56 -27.76 11.89
C ASP A 544 23.85 -26.77 10.94
N LEU A 545 24.17 -25.48 11.06
CA LEU A 545 23.81 -24.39 10.16
C LEU A 545 24.98 -23.42 10.02
N ILE A 546 25.37 -23.07 8.80
CA ILE A 546 26.34 -22.01 8.51
C ILE A 546 25.57 -20.81 7.98
N ILE A 547 25.80 -19.62 8.57
CA ILE A 547 25.25 -18.35 8.10
C ILE A 547 26.40 -17.47 7.64
N MET A 548 26.27 -16.85 6.47
CA MET A 548 27.30 -15.94 5.94
C MET A 548 26.73 -14.92 4.96
N GLY A 549 27.46 -13.85 4.72
CA GLY A 549 27.17 -12.90 3.64
C GLY A 549 27.38 -13.54 2.27
N GLY A 550 26.57 -13.13 1.29
CA GLY A 550 26.71 -13.55 -0.09
C GLY A 550 27.96 -12.98 -0.78
N TYR A 551 28.06 -13.16 -2.09
CA TYR A 551 29.19 -12.73 -2.93
C TYR A 551 29.62 -11.28 -2.66
N GLY A 552 30.89 -11.06 -2.31
CA GLY A 552 31.44 -9.75 -1.87
C GLY A 552 32.10 -8.92 -2.97
N LEU A 553 32.63 -9.57 -4.00
CA LEU A 553 33.33 -8.93 -5.11
C LEU A 553 32.40 -8.71 -6.32
N GLY A 554 32.81 -7.81 -7.23
CA GLY A 554 32.06 -7.65 -8.48
C GLY A 554 32.09 -8.93 -9.33
N PRO A 555 31.07 -9.18 -10.20
CA PRO A 555 30.86 -10.45 -10.88
C PRO A 555 32.11 -10.98 -11.63
N VAL A 556 32.87 -10.10 -12.25
CA VAL A 556 34.06 -10.47 -13.04
C VAL A 556 35.22 -10.95 -12.14
N LEU A 557 35.46 -10.31 -11.01
CA LEU A 557 36.53 -10.67 -10.08
C LEU A 557 36.23 -11.98 -9.35
N GLU A 558 34.98 -12.20 -8.95
CA GLU A 558 34.54 -13.45 -8.30
C GLU A 558 34.67 -14.67 -9.21
N VAL A 559 34.38 -14.49 -10.48
CA VAL A 559 34.51 -15.56 -11.48
C VAL A 559 35.97 -16.00 -11.62
N VAL A 560 36.90 -15.05 -11.60
CA VAL A 560 38.34 -15.33 -11.76
C VAL A 560 38.97 -15.92 -10.50
N LEU A 561 38.65 -15.35 -9.32
CA LEU A 561 39.30 -15.70 -8.05
C LEU A 561 38.58 -16.81 -7.27
N GLY A 562 37.27 -17.05 -7.56
CA GLY A 562 36.41 -17.90 -6.75
C GLY A 562 36.01 -17.23 -5.43
N SER A 563 34.82 -17.55 -4.92
CA SER A 563 34.36 -17.02 -3.64
C SER A 563 34.45 -18.08 -2.53
N ALA A 564 34.60 -17.64 -1.28
CA ALA A 564 34.50 -18.52 -0.12
C ALA A 564 33.12 -19.22 -0.08
N VAL A 565 32.04 -18.53 -0.51
CA VAL A 565 30.69 -19.09 -0.66
C VAL A 565 30.68 -20.33 -1.54
N ASP A 566 31.27 -20.25 -2.76
CA ASP A 566 31.31 -21.39 -3.69
C ASP A 566 32.13 -22.58 -3.15
N GLN A 567 33.21 -22.29 -2.44
CA GLN A 567 34.07 -23.33 -1.86
C GLN A 567 33.36 -24.07 -0.73
N ILE A 568 32.65 -23.34 0.15
CA ILE A 568 31.91 -23.93 1.26
C ILE A 568 30.69 -24.68 0.74
N LEU A 569 29.94 -24.15 -0.24
CA LEU A 569 28.81 -24.84 -0.86
C LEU A 569 29.20 -26.18 -1.51
N ARG A 570 30.43 -26.29 -2.02
CA ARG A 570 30.96 -27.55 -2.57
C ARG A 570 31.41 -28.57 -1.53
N ALA A 571 31.96 -28.07 -0.44
CA ALA A 571 32.60 -28.94 0.56
C ALA A 571 31.69 -29.28 1.75
N SER A 572 30.68 -28.45 2.04
CA SER A 572 29.78 -28.63 3.19
C SER A 572 28.60 -29.52 2.86
N GLN A 573 28.27 -30.41 3.80
CA GLN A 573 27.02 -31.16 3.82
C GLN A 573 25.95 -30.46 4.71
N ARG A 574 26.28 -29.33 5.33
CA ARG A 574 25.40 -28.57 6.20
C ARG A 574 24.58 -27.57 5.39
N PRO A 575 23.34 -27.29 5.75
CA PRO A 575 22.59 -26.17 5.22
C PRO A 575 23.36 -24.85 5.40
N MET A 576 23.32 -24.02 4.36
CA MET A 576 23.95 -22.69 4.38
C MET A 576 22.92 -21.62 4.14
N LEU A 577 22.81 -20.69 5.07
CA LEU A 577 21.98 -19.49 4.91
C LEU A 577 22.86 -18.33 4.42
N ILE A 578 22.58 -17.90 3.20
CA ILE A 578 23.35 -16.86 2.50
C ILE A 578 22.53 -15.59 2.51
N CYS A 579 23.06 -14.56 3.19
CA CYS A 579 22.42 -13.26 3.38
C CYS A 579 22.99 -12.21 2.42
N ARG A 580 22.16 -11.25 2.03
CA ARG A 580 22.52 -10.23 1.06
C ARG A 580 22.45 -8.83 1.63
#